data_bf0e9faf7cfab75c659c0184813772d3
#
_entry.id   bf0e9faf7cfab75c659c0184813772d3
#
_cell.length_a   1.000
_cell.length_b   1.000
_cell.length_c   1.000
_cell.angle_alpha   90.00
_cell.angle_beta   90.00
_cell.angle_gamma   90.00
#
_symmetry.space_group_name_H-M   'P 1'
#
loop_
_entity.id
_entity.type
_entity.pdbx_description
1 polymer ?
#
loop_
_entity_poly.entity_id
_entity_poly.type
_entity_poly.pdbx_seq_one_letter_code
_entity_poly.pdbx_strand_id
1 'polypeptide(L)'
;MNNLSGISGDITKLSDTVSNITLYASYWSGSSAPYSYQISNSKITSTNILDLIINTNTQTLVDALGSYKISGYKQEAGKVTIYAWGEKPSVNLTASLVVRGGL
;
A
#
# COMPACT_ATOMS: atom_id res chain seq x y z
N MET A 1 -31.74 11.17 -17.68
CA MET A 1 -30.32 11.01 -17.92
C MET A 1 -29.46 11.33 -16.67
N ASN A 2 -29.98 12.14 -15.81
CA ASN A 2 -29.26 12.51 -14.60
C ASN A 2 -28.90 11.28 -13.74
N ASN A 3 -29.79 10.28 -13.73
CA ASN A 3 -29.54 9.06 -12.96
C ASN A 3 -28.32 8.31 -13.45
N LEU A 4 -28.09 8.31 -14.77
CA LEU A 4 -26.90 7.64 -15.30
C LEU A 4 -25.61 8.34 -14.86
N SER A 5 -25.62 9.67 -14.82
CA SER A 5 -24.45 10.41 -14.34
C SER A 5 -24.18 10.12 -12.89
N GLY A 6 -25.22 10.09 -12.05
CA GLY A 6 -25.07 9.76 -10.64
C GLY A 6 -24.55 8.34 -10.43
N ILE A 7 -25.08 7.39 -11.18
CA ILE A 7 -24.65 6.00 -11.10
C ILE A 7 -23.20 5.87 -11.54
N SER A 8 -22.81 6.55 -12.62
CA SER A 8 -21.43 6.54 -13.08
C SER A 8 -20.48 7.11 -12.02
N GLY A 9 -20.89 8.19 -11.35
CA GLY A 9 -20.10 8.75 -10.27
C GLY A 9 -19.92 7.78 -9.11
N ASP A 10 -20.98 7.08 -8.74
CA ASP A 10 -20.92 6.08 -7.67
C ASP A 10 -20.02 4.91 -8.05
N ILE A 11 -20.13 4.44 -9.28
CA ILE A 11 -19.31 3.32 -9.78
C ILE A 11 -17.84 3.71 -9.78
N THR A 12 -17.50 4.92 -10.20
CA THR A 12 -16.10 5.35 -10.22
C THR A 12 -15.50 5.44 -8.83
N LYS A 13 -16.32 5.51 -7.78
CA LYS A 13 -15.87 5.56 -6.40
C LYS A 13 -15.78 4.20 -5.73
N LEU A 14 -16.04 3.10 -6.43
CA LEU A 14 -15.86 1.76 -5.89
C LEU A 14 -14.40 1.41 -5.69
N SER A 15 -13.51 2.08 -6.40
CA SER A 15 -12.07 1.94 -6.19
C SER A 15 -11.37 3.27 -6.43
N ASP A 16 -10.25 3.44 -5.79
CA ASP A 16 -9.37 4.59 -5.97
C ASP A 16 -7.93 4.13 -5.86
N THR A 17 -7.01 4.87 -6.46
CA THR A 17 -5.60 4.54 -6.44
C THR A 17 -4.80 5.71 -5.92
N VAL A 18 -4.01 5.47 -4.89
CA VAL A 18 -3.01 6.42 -4.40
C VAL A 18 -1.69 6.03 -5.03
N SER A 19 -1.21 6.84 -5.98
CA SER A 19 -0.01 6.55 -6.76
C SER A 19 1.22 7.23 -6.17
N ASN A 20 2.41 6.74 -6.55
CA ASN A 20 3.68 7.37 -6.22
C ASN A 20 3.94 7.49 -4.72
N ILE A 21 3.54 6.47 -3.98
CA ILE A 21 3.88 6.38 -2.56
C ILE A 21 5.34 5.95 -2.48
N THR A 22 6.15 6.72 -1.76
CA THR A 22 7.53 6.33 -1.49
C THR A 22 7.60 5.62 -0.15
N LEU A 23 8.11 4.39 -0.16
CA LEU A 23 8.41 3.65 1.06
C LEU A 23 9.89 3.91 1.38
N TYR A 24 10.13 4.80 2.32
CA TYR A 24 11.50 5.23 2.65
C TYR A 24 12.21 4.15 3.45
N ALA A 25 13.42 3.80 3.04
CA ALA A 25 14.23 2.81 3.75
C ALA A 25 14.41 3.15 5.22
N SER A 26 14.55 4.44 5.52
CA SER A 26 14.79 4.92 6.89
C SER A 26 13.56 4.86 7.80
N TYR A 27 12.37 4.62 7.25
CA TYR A 27 11.12 4.65 8.04
C TYR A 27 10.63 3.26 8.44
N TRP A 28 11.33 2.21 8.05
CA TRP A 28 11.01 0.87 8.54
C TRP A 28 11.42 0.73 10.00
N SER A 29 10.53 0.20 10.81
CA SER A 29 10.72 0.07 12.26
C SER A 29 11.02 -1.36 12.64
N GLY A 30 11.82 -1.52 13.68
CA GLY A 30 12.15 -2.81 14.26
C GLY A 30 13.64 -3.13 14.21
N SER A 31 14.10 -3.91 15.19
CA SER A 31 15.49 -4.40 15.26
C SER A 31 15.62 -5.83 14.76
N SER A 32 14.51 -6.51 14.56
CA SER A 32 14.45 -7.86 14.02
C SER A 32 13.14 -8.03 13.26
N ALA A 33 13.08 -9.04 12.38
CA ALA A 33 11.86 -9.30 11.61
C ALA A 33 10.72 -9.75 12.52
N PRO A 34 9.47 -9.39 12.23
CA PRO A 34 9.08 -8.56 11.08
C PRO A 34 9.33 -7.08 11.32
N TYR A 35 9.82 -6.42 10.28
CA TYR A 35 9.94 -4.97 10.28
C TYR A 35 8.63 -4.37 9.79
N SER A 36 8.25 -3.18 10.29
CA SER A 36 6.97 -2.59 9.97
C SER A 36 7.12 -1.21 9.35
N TYR A 37 6.17 -0.87 8.47
CA TYR A 37 6.09 0.43 7.83
C TYR A 37 4.64 0.89 7.84
N GLN A 38 4.40 2.11 8.28
CA GLN A 38 3.06 2.67 8.36
C GLN A 38 2.81 3.63 7.21
N ILE A 39 1.74 3.39 6.45
CA ILE A 39 1.27 4.27 5.39
C ILE A 39 0.01 4.96 5.91
N SER A 40 0.03 6.29 5.93
CA SER A 40 -1.12 7.10 6.37
C SER A 40 -1.81 7.71 5.15
N ASN A 41 -3.11 7.53 5.06
CA ASN A 41 -3.92 8.13 3.99
C ASN A 41 -5.38 8.16 4.42
N SER A 42 -6.05 9.29 4.18
CA SER A 42 -7.43 9.48 4.60
C SER A 42 -8.43 8.56 3.88
N LYS A 43 -8.05 7.97 2.75
CA LYS A 43 -8.90 7.03 2.02
C LYS A 43 -8.95 5.65 2.65
N ILE A 44 -8.04 5.35 3.56
CA ILE A 44 -8.01 4.06 4.26
C ILE A 44 -9.06 4.10 5.38
N THR A 45 -9.95 3.12 5.35
CA THR A 45 -10.90 2.89 6.44
C THR A 45 -10.55 1.60 7.16
N SER A 46 -11.23 1.27 8.23
CA SER A 46 -10.96 0.03 8.97
C SER A 46 -11.43 -1.22 8.22
N THR A 47 -12.23 -1.08 7.17
CA THR A 47 -12.91 -2.21 6.52
C THR A 47 -12.78 -2.28 5.00
N ASN A 48 -12.29 -1.23 4.34
CA ASN A 48 -12.15 -1.30 2.90
C ASN A 48 -11.01 -2.26 2.50
N ILE A 49 -11.00 -2.65 1.23
CA ILE A 49 -10.00 -3.59 0.72
C ILE A 49 -8.81 -2.79 0.19
N LEU A 50 -7.61 -3.20 0.59
CA LEU A 50 -6.38 -2.54 0.18
C LEU A 50 -5.50 -3.51 -0.59
N ASP A 51 -4.97 -3.05 -1.74
CA ASP A 51 -3.94 -3.76 -2.49
C ASP A 51 -2.73 -2.85 -2.62
N LEU A 52 -1.59 -3.29 -2.13
CA LEU A 52 -0.34 -2.57 -2.28
C LEU A 52 0.44 -3.16 -3.45
N ILE A 53 0.76 -2.32 -4.42
CA ILE A 53 1.52 -2.72 -5.60
C ILE A 53 2.85 -1.99 -5.56
N ILE A 54 3.94 -2.74 -5.45
CA ILE A 54 5.29 -2.17 -5.41
C ILE A 54 5.88 -2.24 -6.81
N ASN A 55 6.40 -1.12 -7.30
CA ASN A 55 7.01 -1.05 -8.63
C ASN A 55 8.30 -1.85 -8.66
N THR A 56 8.39 -2.75 -9.62
CA THR A 56 9.54 -3.63 -9.81
C THR A 56 9.98 -3.56 -11.27
N ASN A 57 10.57 -2.44 -11.66
CA ASN A 57 10.95 -2.22 -13.05
C ASN A 57 12.42 -2.53 -13.33
N THR A 58 13.16 -3.06 -12.35
CA THR A 58 14.55 -3.49 -12.53
C THR A 58 14.79 -4.82 -11.86
N GLN A 59 15.76 -5.57 -12.34
CA GLN A 59 16.14 -6.85 -11.72
C GLN A 59 16.62 -6.64 -10.28
N THR A 60 17.30 -5.56 -10.02
CA THR A 60 17.77 -5.22 -8.68
C THR A 60 16.60 -5.10 -7.70
N LEU A 61 15.50 -4.45 -8.10
CA LEU A 61 14.32 -4.32 -7.25
C LEU A 61 13.60 -5.65 -7.05
N VAL A 62 13.50 -6.47 -8.09
CA VAL A 62 12.90 -7.80 -7.96
C VAL A 62 13.67 -8.65 -6.95
N ASP A 63 15.00 -8.64 -7.02
CA ASP A 63 15.84 -9.38 -6.10
C ASP A 63 15.71 -8.84 -4.67
N ALA A 64 15.69 -7.52 -4.52
CA ALA A 64 15.53 -6.88 -3.21
C ALA A 64 14.21 -7.26 -2.55
N LEU A 65 13.10 -7.21 -3.29
CA LEU A 65 11.80 -7.57 -2.74
C LEU A 65 11.75 -9.04 -2.32
N GLY A 66 12.42 -9.91 -3.05
CA GLY A 66 12.55 -11.32 -2.65
C GLY A 66 13.25 -11.48 -1.31
N SER A 67 14.25 -10.64 -1.03
CA SER A 67 14.96 -10.64 0.24
C SER A 67 14.15 -10.02 1.38
N TYR A 68 13.36 -9.00 1.09
CA TYR A 68 12.57 -8.29 2.12
C TYR A 68 11.36 -9.09 2.57
N LYS A 69 10.77 -9.87 1.68
CA LYS A 69 9.56 -10.68 1.97
C LYS A 69 8.45 -9.83 2.55
N ILE A 70 8.08 -8.78 1.82
CA ILE A 70 7.01 -7.88 2.25
C ILE A 70 5.68 -8.59 2.06
N SER A 71 4.95 -8.81 3.17
CA SER A 71 3.69 -9.54 3.14
C SER A 71 2.88 -9.24 4.40
N GLY A 72 1.57 -9.23 4.24
CA GLY A 72 0.67 -8.99 5.35
C GLY A 72 0.54 -7.53 5.72
N TYR A 73 -0.57 -7.20 6.35
CA TYR A 73 -0.80 -5.83 6.80
C TYR A 73 -1.81 -5.80 7.93
N LYS A 74 -1.76 -4.70 8.69
CA LYS A 74 -2.75 -4.37 9.71
C LYS A 74 -3.40 -3.06 9.32
N GLN A 75 -4.72 -3.06 9.18
CA GLN A 75 -5.49 -1.93 8.69
C GLN A 75 -6.25 -1.26 9.82
N GLU A 76 -6.19 0.06 9.84
CA GLU A 76 -6.95 0.89 10.77
C GLU A 76 -7.52 2.09 10.01
N ALA A 77 -8.43 2.83 10.63
CA ALA A 77 -8.93 4.05 10.01
C ALA A 77 -7.77 5.04 9.79
N GLY A 78 -7.57 5.43 8.55
CA GLY A 78 -6.56 6.42 8.17
C GLY A 78 -5.15 5.87 8.00
N LYS A 79 -4.91 4.57 8.23
CA LYS A 79 -3.55 4.03 8.10
C LYS A 79 -3.52 2.52 7.87
N VAL A 80 -2.45 2.07 7.25
CA VAL A 80 -2.16 0.65 7.11
C VAL A 80 -0.69 0.41 7.46
N THR A 81 -0.43 -0.63 8.23
CA THR A 81 0.92 -1.06 8.58
C THR A 81 1.26 -2.31 7.78
N ILE A 82 2.35 -2.29 7.04
CA ILE A 82 2.83 -3.42 6.25
C ILE A 82 4.09 -4.00 6.89
N TYR A 83 4.40 -5.26 6.59
CA TYR A 83 5.47 -5.99 7.27
C TYR A 83 6.46 -6.57 6.28
N ALA A 84 7.75 -6.49 6.64
CA ALA A 84 8.83 -7.17 5.93
C ALA A 84 9.35 -8.30 6.85
N TRP A 85 9.23 -9.53 6.39
CA TRP A 85 9.52 -10.72 7.19
C TRP A 85 10.95 -11.25 6.98
N GLY A 86 11.65 -10.73 5.98
CA GLY A 86 13.02 -11.09 5.70
C GLY A 86 13.98 -10.02 6.19
N GLU A 87 14.75 -9.46 5.26
CA GLU A 87 15.69 -8.38 5.58
C GLU A 87 14.96 -7.05 5.72
N LYS A 88 15.52 -6.16 6.54
CA LYS A 88 15.02 -4.80 6.63
C LYS A 88 15.27 -4.07 5.32
N PRO A 89 14.24 -3.49 4.69
CA PRO A 89 14.45 -2.78 3.44
C PRO A 89 15.50 -1.68 3.54
N SER A 90 16.46 -1.71 2.65
CA SER A 90 17.61 -0.79 2.65
C SER A 90 17.58 0.20 1.49
N VAL A 91 16.59 0.10 0.61
CA VAL A 91 16.39 1.02 -0.50
C VAL A 91 14.99 1.59 -0.46
N ASN A 92 14.82 2.79 -1.00
CA ASN A 92 13.48 3.36 -1.14
C ASN A 92 12.70 2.61 -2.22
N LEU A 93 11.45 2.33 -1.96
CA LEU A 93 10.56 1.64 -2.89
C LEU A 93 9.44 2.59 -3.29
N THR A 94 8.96 2.47 -4.51
CA THR A 94 7.80 3.22 -4.97
C THR A 94 6.62 2.26 -5.11
N ALA A 95 5.49 2.66 -4.59
CA ALA A 95 4.30 1.81 -4.54
C ALA A 95 3.05 2.57 -4.91
N SER A 96 2.01 1.83 -5.24
CA SER A 96 0.66 2.35 -5.40
C SER A 96 -0.26 1.57 -4.47
N LEU A 97 -1.22 2.25 -3.88
CA LEU A 97 -2.21 1.63 -3.02
C LEU A 97 -3.58 1.72 -3.70
N VAL A 98 -4.16 0.57 -4.00
CA VAL A 98 -5.52 0.50 -4.54
C VAL A 98 -6.47 0.30 -3.38
N VAL A 99 -7.46 1.17 -3.27
CA VAL A 99 -8.46 1.17 -2.19
C VAL A 99 -9.80 0.82 -2.80
N ARG A 100 -10.46 -0.22 -2.31
CA ARG A 100 -11.75 -0.69 -2.82
C ARG A 100 -12.79 -0.74 -1.70
N GLY A 101 -13.98 -0.24 -2.03
CA GLY A 101 -15.07 -0.21 -1.07
C GLY A 101 -14.87 0.82 0.03
N GLY A 102 -15.96 1.23 0.68
CA GLY A 102 -15.90 2.15 1.79
C GLY A 102 -15.43 3.57 1.45
N LEU A 103 -15.50 3.93 0.18
CA LEU A 103 -15.08 5.27 -0.27
C LEU A 103 -16.19 6.29 -0.12
#